data_924ba8f1f860791bc542e4d6fd40cde8
#
_entry.id   924ba8f1f860791bc542e4d6fd40cde8
#
_cell.length_a   1.000
_cell.length_b   1.000
_cell.length_c   1.000
_cell.angle_alpha   90.00
_cell.angle_beta   90.00
_cell.angle_gamma   90.00
#
_symmetry.space_group_name_H-M   'P 1'
#
loop_
_entity.id
_entity.type
_entity.pdbx_description
1 polymer ?
#
loop_
_entity_poly.entity_id
_entity_poly.type
_entity_poly.pdbx_seq_one_letter_code
_entity_poly.pdbx_strand_id
1 'polypeptide(L)' 'MKEKIIEILKTIRPEYDFSGDEDFIEAGMLDSYDIVTLVTNMEITFGFRIDGTDVVPENFGSVDSIAALLEKYGVH' A
#
# COMPACT_ATOMS: atom_id res chain seq x y z
N MET A 1 -3.84 4.58 11.46
CA MET A 1 -3.87 3.75 10.23
C MET A 1 -2.68 4.01 9.31
N LYS A 2 -2.38 5.25 9.01
CA LYS A 2 -1.27 5.57 8.09
C LYS A 2 0.09 5.05 8.58
N GLU A 3 0.33 5.08 9.88
CA GLU A 3 1.57 4.56 10.46
C GLU A 3 1.73 3.07 10.19
N LYS A 4 0.64 2.30 10.24
CA LYS A 4 0.69 0.86 9.96
C LYS A 4 0.97 0.60 8.49
N ILE A 5 0.42 1.42 7.59
CA ILE A 5 0.70 1.33 6.17
C ILE A 5 2.19 1.58 5.92
N ILE A 6 2.74 2.62 6.52
CA ILE A 6 4.17 2.95 6.38
C ILE A 6 5.04 1.80 6.91
N GLU A 7 4.67 1.20 8.03
CA GLU A 7 5.40 0.05 8.59
C GLU A 7 5.42 -1.13 7.62
N ILE A 8 4.29 -1.43 6.99
CA ILE A 8 4.21 -2.51 6.00
C ILE A 8 5.08 -2.19 4.80
N LEU A 9 5.02 -0.95 4.30
CA LEU A 9 5.84 -0.52 3.18
C LEU A 9 7.33 -0.65 3.49
N LYS A 10 7.74 -0.25 4.67
CA LYS A 10 9.14 -0.35 5.10
C LYS A 10 9.60 -1.81 5.22
N THR A 11 8.71 -2.71 5.56
CA THR A 11 9.02 -4.13 5.61
C THR A 11 9.32 -4.68 4.22
N ILE A 12 8.60 -4.18 3.21
CA ILE A 12 8.76 -4.62 1.82
C ILE A 12 9.99 -3.97 1.17
N ARG A 13 10.17 -2.66 1.39
CA ARG A 13 11.28 -1.88 0.82
C ARG A 13 11.92 -1.02 1.89
N PRO A 14 12.79 -1.60 2.74
CA PRO A 14 13.39 -0.85 3.85
C PRO A 14 14.34 0.25 3.41
N GLU A 15 14.78 0.24 2.15
CA GLU A 15 15.71 1.24 1.61
C GLU A 15 15.04 2.58 1.32
N TYR A 16 13.68 2.65 1.31
CA TYR A 16 12.95 3.87 0.98
C TYR A 16 12.24 4.46 2.18
N ASP A 17 12.04 5.78 2.13
CA ASP A 17 11.25 6.52 3.10
C ASP A 17 9.89 6.82 2.46
N PHE A 18 8.83 6.20 2.99
CA PHE A 18 7.48 6.33 2.45
C PHE A 18 6.67 7.44 3.10
N SER A 19 7.30 8.27 3.92
CA SER A 19 6.63 9.39 4.58
C SER A 19 6.62 10.67 3.74
N GLY A 20 7.29 10.68 2.58
CA GLY A 20 7.36 11.84 1.69
C GLY A 20 6.11 11.97 0.81
N ASP A 21 6.13 12.98 -0.06
CA ASP A 21 4.99 13.34 -0.91
C ASP A 21 5.06 12.77 -2.32
N GLU A 22 6.15 12.08 -2.68
CA GLU A 22 6.29 11.55 -4.04
C GLU A 22 5.34 10.38 -4.27
N ASP A 23 4.91 10.21 -5.52
CA ASP A 23 4.16 9.03 -5.94
C ASP A 23 5.10 7.83 -5.94
N PHE A 24 4.77 6.79 -5.18
CA PHE A 24 5.65 5.63 -4.98
C PHE A 24 5.90 4.87 -6.28
N ILE A 25 4.91 4.83 -7.15
CA ILE A 25 5.02 4.12 -8.43
C ILE A 25 5.87 4.92 -9.41
N GLU A 26 5.58 6.22 -9.56
CA GLU A 26 6.33 7.08 -10.46
C GLU A 26 7.78 7.25 -10.03
N ALA A 27 8.02 7.28 -8.73
CA ALA A 27 9.37 7.41 -8.18
C ALA A 27 10.17 6.10 -8.24
N GLY A 28 9.53 5.01 -8.68
CA GLY A 28 10.20 3.71 -8.76
C GLY A 28 10.41 3.04 -7.42
N MET A 29 9.70 3.48 -6.38
CA MET A 29 9.82 2.91 -5.05
C MET A 29 9.06 1.59 -4.92
N LEU A 30 8.00 1.41 -5.69
CA LEU A 30 7.19 0.19 -5.74
C LEU A 30 7.00 -0.24 -7.18
N ASP A 31 7.14 -1.52 -7.45
CA ASP A 31 6.80 -2.11 -8.76
C ASP A 31 5.59 -3.03 -8.60
N SER A 32 5.20 -3.71 -9.70
CA SER A 32 4.01 -4.58 -9.70
C SER A 32 4.15 -5.71 -8.69
N TYR A 33 5.34 -6.25 -8.54
CA TYR A 33 5.60 -7.32 -7.58
C TYR A 33 5.41 -6.82 -6.15
N ASP A 34 5.91 -5.62 -5.88
CA ASP A 34 5.77 -5.01 -4.55
C ASP A 34 4.30 -4.74 -4.21
N ILE A 35 3.50 -4.35 -5.21
CA ILE A 35 2.06 -4.14 -5.01
C ILE A 35 1.39 -5.44 -4.57
N VAL A 36 1.70 -6.55 -5.22
CA VAL A 36 1.14 -7.86 -4.87
C VAL A 36 1.54 -8.24 -3.43
N THR A 37 2.81 -8.04 -3.09
CA THR A 37 3.31 -8.32 -1.74
C THR A 37 2.61 -7.44 -0.70
N LEU A 38 2.44 -6.16 -1.02
CA LEU A 38 1.74 -5.21 -0.14
C LEU A 38 0.29 -5.63 0.08
N VAL A 39 -0.43 -5.99 -0.98
CA VAL A 39 -1.81 -6.46 -0.89
C VAL A 39 -1.90 -7.67 0.03
N THR A 40 -1.04 -8.66 -0.16
CA THR A 40 -1.01 -9.86 0.68
C THR A 40 -0.78 -9.51 2.14
N ASN A 41 0.19 -8.64 2.41
CA ASN A 41 0.50 -8.23 3.78
C ASN A 41 -0.67 -7.49 4.43
N MET A 42 -1.34 -6.63 3.68
CA MET A 42 -2.49 -5.90 4.21
C MET A 42 -3.67 -6.82 4.48
N GLU A 43 -3.92 -7.78 3.59
CA GLU A 43 -5.00 -8.75 3.80
C GLU A 43 -4.78 -9.57 5.06
N ILE A 44 -3.55 -10.00 5.31
CA ILE A 44 -3.20 -10.77 6.50
C ILE A 44 -3.29 -9.89 7.75
N THR A 45 -2.71 -8.70 7.69
CA THR A 45 -2.61 -7.80 8.84
C THR A 45 -3.98 -7.31 9.31
N PHE A 46 -4.86 -6.96 8.38
CA PHE A 46 -6.15 -6.36 8.69
C PHE A 46 -7.32 -7.33 8.58
N GLY A 47 -7.10 -8.55 8.10
CA GLY A 47 -8.12 -9.59 8.06
C GLY A 47 -9.23 -9.33 7.05
N PHE A 48 -8.89 -8.97 5.81
CA PHE A 48 -9.89 -8.73 4.75
C PHE A 48 -9.34 -9.20 3.41
N ARG A 49 -10.13 -9.05 2.35
CA ARG A 49 -9.73 -9.42 0.98
C ARG A 49 -9.94 -8.22 0.06
N ILE A 50 -8.97 -7.97 -0.82
CA ILE A 50 -9.05 -6.91 -1.82
C ILE A 50 -9.48 -7.53 -3.15
N ASP A 51 -10.47 -6.91 -3.80
CA ASP A 51 -10.89 -7.32 -5.14
C ASP A 51 -9.75 -7.04 -6.14
N GLY A 52 -9.50 -8.00 -7.04
CA GLY A 52 -8.43 -7.85 -8.04
C GLY A 52 -8.58 -6.61 -8.91
N THR A 53 -9.81 -6.13 -9.13
CA THR A 53 -10.05 -4.91 -9.91
C THR A 53 -9.54 -3.65 -9.23
N ASP A 54 -9.30 -3.70 -7.93
CA ASP A 54 -8.75 -2.57 -7.17
C ASP A 54 -7.23 -2.62 -7.08
N VAL A 55 -6.60 -3.70 -7.54
CA VAL A 55 -5.14 -3.84 -7.52
C VAL A 55 -4.57 -3.16 -8.77
N VAL A 56 -4.56 -1.84 -8.74
CA VAL A 56 -4.09 -0.98 -9.83
C VAL A 56 -3.11 0.05 -9.26
N PRO A 57 -2.13 0.52 -10.06
CA PRO A 57 -1.11 1.45 -9.56
C PRO A 57 -1.68 2.72 -8.92
N GLU A 58 -2.80 3.23 -9.44
CA GLU A 58 -3.42 4.46 -8.92
C GLU A 58 -3.79 4.36 -7.45
N ASN A 59 -4.09 3.15 -6.96
CA ASN A 59 -4.48 2.94 -5.57
C ASN A 59 -3.29 2.79 -4.63
N PHE A 60 -2.07 2.69 -5.15
CA PHE A 60 -0.88 2.39 -4.35
C PHE A 60 0.22 3.43 -4.49
N GLY A 61 -0.10 4.59 -5.06
CA GLY A 61 0.89 5.63 -5.29
C GLY A 61 1.26 6.45 -4.06
N SER A 62 0.43 6.42 -3.01
CA SER A 62 0.68 7.19 -1.80
C SER A 62 0.06 6.52 -0.59
N VAL A 63 0.49 6.91 0.61
CA VAL A 63 -0.12 6.43 1.85
C VAL A 63 -1.59 6.83 1.91
N ASP A 64 -1.92 8.05 1.45
CA ASP A 64 -3.30 8.52 1.43
C ASP A 64 -4.18 7.68 0.51
N SER A 65 -3.68 7.32 -0.68
CA SER A 65 -4.42 6.46 -1.62
C SER A 65 -4.64 5.07 -1.03
N ILE A 66 -3.63 4.50 -0.40
CA ILE A 66 -3.73 3.19 0.24
C ILE A 66 -4.74 3.24 1.39
N ALA A 67 -4.68 4.28 2.20
CA ALA A 67 -5.63 4.46 3.31
C ALA A 67 -7.07 4.57 2.80
N ALA A 68 -7.28 5.32 1.72
CA ALA A 68 -8.60 5.45 1.12
C ALA A 68 -9.11 4.11 0.60
N LEU A 69 -8.24 3.32 -0.01
CA LEU A 69 -8.58 1.98 -0.48
C LEU A 69 -9.00 1.08 0.69
N LEU A 70 -8.24 1.08 1.78
CA LEU A 70 -8.58 0.30 2.96
C LEU A 70 -9.92 0.72 3.56
N GLU A 71 -10.18 2.03 3.60
CA GLU A 71 -11.44 2.56 4.11
C GLU A 71 -12.63 2.08 3.30
N LYS A 72 -12.47 1.95 1.98
CA LYS A 72 -13.50 1.40 1.09
C LYS A 72 -13.91 -0.01 1.52
N TYR A 73 -13.00 -0.78 2.09
CA TYR A 73 -13.26 -2.14 2.58
C TYR A 73 -13.62 -2.18 4.06
N GLY A 74 -13.83 -1.03 4.67
CA GLY A 74 -14.19 -0.96 6.08
C GLY A 74 -13.02 -1.16 7.04
N VAL A 75 -11.80 -1.01 6.56
CA VAL A 75 -10.57 -1.13 7.37
C VAL A 75 -10.13 0.27 7.78
N HIS A 76 -10.12 0.53 9.08
CA HIS A 76 -9.68 1.83 9.61
C HIS A 76 -9.24 1.74 11.07
#